data_ee4581d57a199b9e85e84ae2444e1fbd
#
_entry.id   ee4581d57a199b9e85e84ae2444e1fbd
#
_cell.length_a   1.000
_cell.length_b   1.000
_cell.length_c   1.000
_cell.angle_alpha   90.00
_cell.angle_beta   90.00
_cell.angle_gamma   90.00
#
_symmetry.space_group_name_H-M   'P 1'
#
loop_
_entity.id
_entity.type
_entity.pdbx_description
1 polymer ?
#
loop_
_entity_poly.entity_id
_entity_poly.type
_entity_poly.pdbx_seq_one_letter_code
_entity_poly.pdbx_strand_id
1 'polypeptide(L)'
;LLPYSTGIGFGKIFFVLNLPFYWLALRKLGREFTLKTFVAVLLLSLLTELQGQFLQFARIEPLYAAIAGGLITGTGFLALFRHRCSLGGVGIAALYLQDRYGWRAGKIQMAVDCCIVLLALWSVEPMRVAWSIAGAVALNLVLAMNHRPGRYMAV
;
A
#
# COMPACT_ATOMS: atom_id res chain seq x y z
N LEU A 1 -6.77 -6.96 10.69
CA LEU A 1 -7.32 -7.19 12.03
C LEU A 1 -8.65 -6.47 12.25
N LEU A 2 -8.74 -5.15 12.01
CA LEU A 2 -9.97 -4.36 12.22
C LEU A 2 -11.23 -4.88 11.48
N PRO A 3 -11.17 -5.29 10.19
CA PRO A 3 -12.35 -5.82 9.50
C PRO A 3 -12.93 -7.08 10.15
N TYR A 4 -12.06 -7.94 10.69
CA TYR A 4 -12.48 -9.19 11.33
C TYR A 4 -13.19 -8.97 12.68
N SER A 5 -12.90 -7.86 13.37
CA SER A 5 -13.50 -7.56 14.68
C SER A 5 -14.74 -6.69 14.60
N THR A 6 -14.92 -5.89 13.54
CA THR A 6 -16.00 -4.90 13.47
C THR A 6 -17.10 -5.22 12.45
N GLY A 7 -16.88 -6.20 11.56
CA GLY A 7 -17.80 -6.51 10.46
C GLY A 7 -17.92 -5.39 9.40
N ILE A 8 -17.11 -4.34 9.50
CA ILE A 8 -17.10 -3.23 8.54
C ILE A 8 -16.17 -3.62 7.38
N GLY A 9 -16.60 -3.38 6.15
CA GLY A 9 -15.80 -3.69 4.95
C GLY A 9 -14.43 -3.02 4.97
N PHE A 10 -13.42 -3.72 4.46
CA PHE A 10 -12.03 -3.27 4.42
C PHE A 10 -11.89 -1.88 3.77
N GLY A 11 -12.59 -1.64 2.65
CA GLY A 11 -12.53 -0.38 1.91
C GLY A 11 -12.91 0.83 2.78
N LYS A 12 -13.98 0.70 3.57
CA LYS A 12 -14.46 1.78 4.47
C LYS A 12 -13.44 2.11 5.55
N ILE A 13 -12.90 1.07 6.21
CA ILE A 13 -11.88 1.24 7.26
C ILE A 13 -10.63 1.88 6.66
N PHE A 14 -10.20 1.38 5.52
CA PHE A 14 -9.03 1.89 4.80
C PHE A 14 -9.18 3.37 4.45
N PHE A 15 -10.34 3.78 3.94
CA PHE A 15 -10.62 5.18 3.61
C PHE A 15 -10.57 6.09 4.85
N VAL A 16 -11.26 5.69 5.94
CA VAL A 16 -11.31 6.47 7.18
C VAL A 16 -9.94 6.62 7.83
N LEU A 17 -9.14 5.56 7.86
CA LEU A 17 -7.78 5.60 8.40
C LEU A 17 -6.84 6.52 7.61
N ASN A 18 -7.16 6.78 6.34
CA ASN A 18 -6.37 7.69 5.51
C ASN A 18 -6.72 9.17 5.69
N LEU A 19 -7.85 9.52 6.32
CA LEU A 19 -8.28 10.91 6.51
C LEU A 19 -7.21 11.82 7.15
N PRO A 20 -6.54 11.44 8.25
CA PRO A 20 -5.52 12.30 8.86
C PRO A 20 -4.31 12.53 7.96
N PHE A 21 -3.98 11.55 7.09
CA PHE A 21 -2.86 11.68 6.16
C PHE A 21 -3.15 12.64 5.01
N TYR A 22 -4.42 12.84 4.62
CA TYR A 22 -4.78 13.85 3.62
C TYR A 22 -4.50 15.28 4.13
N TRP A 23 -4.70 15.53 5.42
CA TRP A 23 -4.35 16.83 6.00
C TRP A 23 -2.83 17.08 5.93
N LEU A 24 -2.03 16.05 6.23
CA LEU A 24 -0.57 16.12 6.08
C LEU A 24 -0.18 16.36 4.61
N ALA A 25 -0.79 15.63 3.69
CA ALA A 25 -0.54 15.75 2.25
C ALA A 25 -0.86 17.16 1.74
N LEU A 26 -2.02 17.71 2.12
CA LEU A 26 -2.41 19.09 1.75
C LEU A 26 -1.41 20.14 2.21
N ARG A 27 -0.88 19.98 3.43
CA ARG A 27 0.05 20.96 4.00
C ARG A 27 1.48 20.82 3.50
N LYS A 28 1.91 19.62 3.12
CA LYS A 28 3.34 19.31 2.87
C LYS A 28 3.66 18.91 1.45
N LEU A 29 2.74 18.25 0.75
CA LEU A 29 2.95 17.70 -0.59
C LEU A 29 2.14 18.44 -1.68
N GLY A 30 1.19 19.28 -1.26
CA GLY A 30 0.41 20.13 -2.16
C GLY A 30 -0.95 19.57 -2.57
N ARG A 31 -1.76 20.44 -3.20
CA ARG A 31 -3.16 20.12 -3.53
C ARG A 31 -3.29 19.06 -4.63
N GLU A 32 -2.45 19.14 -5.64
CA GLU A 32 -2.47 18.19 -6.76
C GLU A 32 -2.16 16.76 -6.31
N PHE A 33 -1.10 16.58 -5.52
CA PHE A 33 -0.76 15.30 -4.91
C PHE A 33 -1.91 14.76 -4.06
N THR A 34 -2.49 15.61 -3.22
CA THR A 34 -3.57 15.21 -2.31
C THR A 34 -4.81 14.78 -3.08
N LEU A 35 -5.20 15.51 -4.14
CA LEU A 35 -6.35 15.16 -4.95
C LEU A 35 -6.14 13.83 -5.68
N LYS A 36 -4.98 13.64 -6.31
CA LYS A 36 -4.62 12.37 -6.97
C LYS A 36 -4.66 11.19 -5.98
N THR A 37 -4.07 11.38 -4.81
CA THR A 37 -4.06 10.36 -3.75
C THR A 37 -5.46 10.07 -3.22
N PHE A 38 -6.29 11.09 -3.02
CA PHE A 38 -7.68 10.92 -2.58
C PHE A 38 -8.48 10.10 -3.59
N VAL A 39 -8.40 10.44 -4.87
CA VAL A 39 -9.07 9.70 -5.95
C VAL A 39 -8.57 8.25 -6.01
N ALA A 40 -7.26 8.01 -5.91
CA ALA A 40 -6.70 6.67 -5.93
C ALA A 40 -7.19 5.82 -4.75
N VAL A 41 -7.22 6.37 -3.54
CA VAL A 41 -7.71 5.68 -2.35
C VAL A 41 -9.22 5.44 -2.43
N LEU A 42 -9.99 6.40 -2.92
CA LEU A 42 -11.43 6.24 -3.13
C LEU A 42 -11.71 5.12 -4.13
N LEU A 43 -11.04 5.11 -5.28
CA LEU A 43 -11.17 4.05 -6.29
C LEU A 43 -10.79 2.68 -5.72
N LEU A 44 -9.66 2.60 -5.02
CA LEU A 44 -9.24 1.34 -4.39
C LEU A 44 -10.29 0.85 -3.39
N SER A 45 -10.81 1.74 -2.54
CA SER A 45 -11.82 1.41 -1.54
C SER A 45 -13.10 0.89 -2.19
N LEU A 46 -13.58 1.57 -3.23
CA LEU A 46 -14.77 1.15 -3.99
C LEU A 46 -14.56 -0.18 -4.72
N LEU A 47 -13.43 -0.32 -5.42
CA LEU A 47 -13.11 -1.56 -6.15
C LEU A 47 -12.98 -2.75 -5.20
N THR A 48 -12.36 -2.55 -4.04
CA THR A 48 -12.22 -3.62 -3.04
C THR A 48 -13.57 -4.04 -2.48
N GLU A 49 -14.48 -3.10 -2.25
CA GLU A 49 -15.84 -3.39 -1.77
C GLU A 49 -16.67 -4.12 -2.84
N LEU A 50 -16.55 -3.70 -4.10
CA LEU A 50 -17.26 -4.30 -5.23
C LEU A 50 -16.70 -5.67 -5.62
N GLN A 51 -15.39 -5.87 -5.48
CA GLN A 51 -14.72 -7.10 -5.89
C GLN A 51 -15.34 -8.36 -5.28
N GLY A 52 -15.75 -8.31 -4.01
CA GLY A 52 -16.40 -9.42 -3.34
C GLY A 52 -17.74 -9.83 -3.95
N GLN A 53 -18.39 -8.95 -4.72
CA GLN A 53 -19.65 -9.23 -5.40
C GLN A 53 -19.44 -9.89 -6.78
N PHE A 54 -18.32 -9.57 -7.45
CA PHE A 54 -18.05 -10.01 -8.82
C PHE A 54 -17.05 -11.17 -8.90
N LEU A 55 -16.16 -11.31 -7.91
CA LEU A 55 -15.11 -12.32 -7.91
C LEU A 55 -15.31 -13.30 -6.77
N GLN A 56 -15.64 -14.54 -7.11
CA GLN A 56 -15.72 -15.67 -6.19
C GLN A 56 -14.59 -16.65 -6.53
N PHE A 57 -13.55 -16.65 -5.72
CA PHE A 57 -12.45 -17.61 -5.87
C PHE A 57 -12.80 -18.90 -5.11
N ALA A 58 -12.93 -20.01 -5.82
CA ALA A 58 -13.22 -21.31 -5.19
C ALA A 58 -12.03 -21.78 -4.34
N ARG A 59 -10.82 -21.68 -4.86
CA ARG A 59 -9.57 -22.01 -4.15
C ARG A 59 -8.37 -21.33 -4.82
N ILE A 60 -7.52 -20.71 -4.05
CA ILE A 60 -6.25 -20.17 -4.53
C ILE A 60 -5.15 -20.70 -3.60
N GLU A 61 -4.06 -21.19 -4.17
CA GLU A 61 -2.89 -21.60 -3.41
C GLU A 61 -2.29 -20.39 -2.69
N PRO A 62 -2.10 -20.43 -1.35
CA PRO A 62 -1.69 -19.25 -0.58
C PRO A 62 -0.36 -18.65 -1.02
N LEU A 63 0.62 -19.48 -1.38
CA LEU A 63 1.92 -19.02 -1.87
C LEU A 63 1.79 -18.26 -3.20
N TYR A 64 1.01 -18.81 -4.13
CA TYR A 64 0.74 -18.17 -5.41
C TYR A 64 0.03 -16.83 -5.21
N ALA A 65 -1.01 -16.79 -4.36
CA ALA A 65 -1.74 -15.59 -4.04
C ALA A 65 -0.84 -14.50 -3.43
N ALA A 66 0.07 -14.89 -2.52
CA ALA A 66 1.01 -13.99 -1.89
C ALA A 66 1.98 -13.38 -2.91
N ILE A 67 2.63 -14.21 -3.72
CA ILE A 67 3.62 -13.74 -4.71
C ILE A 67 2.95 -12.93 -5.81
N ALA A 68 1.90 -13.44 -6.44
CA ALA A 68 1.19 -12.74 -7.51
C ALA A 68 0.57 -11.44 -7.01
N GLY A 69 -0.08 -11.46 -5.84
CA GLY A 69 -0.62 -10.28 -5.19
C GLY A 69 0.46 -9.25 -4.87
N GLY A 70 1.61 -9.68 -4.35
CA GLY A 70 2.76 -8.82 -4.07
C GLY A 70 3.32 -8.15 -5.34
N LEU A 71 3.50 -8.89 -6.43
CA LEU A 71 3.98 -8.36 -7.71
C LEU A 71 2.99 -7.35 -8.32
N ILE A 72 1.71 -7.67 -8.34
CA ILE A 72 0.65 -6.79 -8.87
C ILE A 72 0.59 -5.50 -8.03
N THR A 73 0.56 -5.63 -6.71
CA THR A 73 0.52 -4.48 -5.80
C THR A 73 1.78 -3.62 -5.93
N GLY A 74 2.96 -4.25 -5.99
CA GLY A 74 4.23 -3.55 -6.20
C GLY A 74 4.28 -2.76 -7.51
N THR A 75 3.74 -3.33 -8.58
CA THR A 75 3.61 -2.63 -9.87
C THR A 75 2.65 -1.46 -9.79
N GLY A 76 1.52 -1.62 -9.09
CA GLY A 76 0.57 -0.54 -8.81
C GLY A 76 1.20 0.60 -8.01
N PHE A 77 1.94 0.30 -6.95
CA PHE A 77 2.69 1.32 -6.18
C PHE A 77 3.72 2.04 -7.04
N LEU A 78 4.45 1.31 -7.89
CA LEU A 78 5.42 1.92 -8.80
C LEU A 78 4.75 2.93 -9.73
N ALA A 79 3.61 2.58 -10.32
CA ALA A 79 2.84 3.48 -11.18
C ALA A 79 2.38 4.74 -10.40
N LEU A 80 1.86 4.56 -9.19
CA LEU A 80 1.42 5.67 -8.33
C LEU A 80 2.58 6.61 -7.98
N PHE A 81 3.72 6.08 -7.56
CA PHE A 81 4.89 6.90 -7.20
C PHE A 81 5.45 7.66 -8.39
N ARG A 82 5.42 7.08 -9.60
CA ARG A 82 5.82 7.76 -10.84
C ARG A 82 4.93 8.96 -11.15
N HIS A 83 3.65 8.89 -10.83
CA HIS A 83 2.69 9.99 -11.05
C HIS A 83 2.55 10.91 -9.83
N ARG A 84 3.48 10.88 -8.88
CA ARG A 84 3.42 11.64 -7.62
C ARG A 84 2.07 11.46 -6.93
N CYS A 85 1.70 10.20 -6.71
CA CYS A 85 0.47 9.81 -6.08
C CYS A 85 0.76 8.66 -5.10
N SER A 86 -0.09 8.47 -4.12
CA SER A 86 0.03 7.41 -3.11
C SER A 86 -1.31 6.70 -2.91
N LEU A 87 -1.28 5.55 -2.25
CA LEU A 87 -2.49 4.91 -1.69
C LEU A 87 -2.78 5.36 -0.24
N GLY A 88 -2.27 6.52 0.15
CA GLY A 88 -2.49 7.09 1.48
C GLY A 88 -1.50 6.59 2.55
N GLY A 89 -1.81 6.89 3.82
CA GLY A 89 -1.11 6.39 4.99
C GLY A 89 0.41 6.46 4.92
N VAL A 90 1.04 5.30 5.06
CA VAL A 90 2.50 5.16 5.03
C VAL A 90 3.12 5.68 3.73
N GLY A 91 2.45 5.53 2.59
CA GLY A 91 2.93 6.03 1.32
C GLY A 91 3.04 7.57 1.28
N ILE A 92 2.10 8.30 1.88
CA ILE A 92 2.17 9.76 2.04
C ILE A 92 3.37 10.12 2.93
N ALA A 93 3.52 9.43 4.06
CA ALA A 93 4.65 9.65 4.97
C ALA A 93 6.00 9.34 4.28
N ALA A 94 6.07 8.25 3.52
CA ALA A 94 7.27 7.84 2.79
C ALA A 94 7.68 8.88 1.73
N LEU A 95 6.73 9.40 0.95
CA LEU A 95 6.99 10.45 -0.03
C LEU A 95 7.37 11.78 0.64
N TYR A 96 6.71 12.15 1.72
CA TYR A 96 7.09 13.33 2.49
C TYR A 96 8.53 13.25 3.03
N LEU A 97 8.92 12.09 3.57
CA LEU A 97 10.29 11.88 4.06
C LEU A 97 11.30 11.86 2.90
N GLN A 98 10.91 11.33 1.74
CA GLN A 98 11.74 11.39 0.53
C GLN A 98 11.97 12.83 0.09
N ASP A 99 10.93 13.64 0.00
CA ASP A 99 11.03 15.04 -0.44
C ASP A 99 11.81 15.90 0.56
N ARG A 100 11.67 15.62 1.87
CA ARG A 100 12.32 16.43 2.91
C ARG A 100 13.75 16.01 3.23
N TYR A 101 14.03 14.72 3.23
CA TYR A 101 15.32 14.16 3.70
C TYR A 101 16.06 13.39 2.61
N GLY A 102 15.52 13.25 1.41
CA GLY A 102 16.11 12.48 0.32
C GLY A 102 16.10 10.96 0.53
N TRP A 103 15.36 10.47 1.52
CA TRP A 103 15.25 9.04 1.78
C TRP A 103 14.43 8.36 0.70
N ARG A 104 14.84 7.17 0.28
CA ARG A 104 14.08 6.42 -0.73
C ARG A 104 12.76 5.94 -0.15
N ALA A 105 11.63 6.37 -0.74
CA ALA A 105 10.29 6.00 -0.27
C ALA A 105 10.11 4.47 -0.15
N GLY A 106 10.66 3.69 -1.10
CA GLY A 106 10.63 2.24 -1.03
C GLY A 106 11.34 1.63 0.19
N LYS A 107 12.44 2.24 0.67
CA LYS A 107 13.10 1.78 1.90
C LYS A 107 12.27 2.06 3.14
N ILE A 108 11.60 3.22 3.17
CA ILE A 108 10.71 3.58 4.28
C ILE A 108 9.51 2.63 4.30
N GLN A 109 8.91 2.38 3.13
CA GLN A 109 7.82 1.43 3.00
C GLN A 109 8.24 0.03 3.49
N MET A 110 9.39 -0.47 3.05
CA MET A 110 9.92 -1.76 3.49
C MET A 110 10.14 -1.82 5.00
N ALA A 111 10.67 -0.76 5.61
CA ALA A 111 10.88 -0.72 7.07
C ALA A 111 9.55 -0.79 7.82
N VAL A 112 8.51 -0.08 7.36
CA VAL A 112 7.18 -0.13 7.95
C VAL A 112 6.54 -1.50 7.75
N ASP A 113 6.65 -2.09 6.57
CA ASP A 113 6.14 -3.44 6.28
C ASP A 113 6.81 -4.49 7.19
N CYS A 114 8.13 -4.39 7.41
CA CYS A 114 8.83 -5.24 8.37
C CYS A 114 8.29 -5.07 9.81
N CYS A 115 8.07 -3.84 10.25
CA CYS A 115 7.49 -3.58 11.57
C CYS A 115 6.08 -4.20 11.71
N ILE A 116 5.24 -4.04 10.69
CA ILE A 116 3.88 -4.61 10.67
C ILE A 116 3.94 -6.14 10.74
N VAL A 117 4.84 -6.77 9.98
CA VAL A 117 5.02 -8.22 9.98
C VAL A 117 5.49 -8.71 11.34
N LEU A 118 6.44 -8.03 11.97
CA LEU A 118 6.91 -8.38 13.32
C LEU A 118 5.79 -8.29 14.36
N LEU A 119 4.96 -7.26 14.29
CA LEU A 119 3.79 -7.14 15.16
C LEU A 119 2.73 -8.22 14.88
N ALA A 120 2.59 -8.63 13.63
CA ALA A 120 1.66 -9.68 13.25
C ALA A 120 2.04 -11.05 13.80
N LEU A 121 3.33 -11.31 14.05
CA LEU A 121 3.79 -12.57 14.67
C LEU A 121 3.17 -12.84 16.04
N TRP A 122 2.74 -11.79 16.76
CA TRP A 122 2.11 -11.94 18.07
C TRP A 122 0.60 -12.27 18.01
N SER A 123 -0.05 -11.99 16.87
CA SER A 123 -1.51 -12.04 16.77
C SER A 123 -2.02 -12.96 15.68
N VAL A 124 -1.14 -13.47 14.81
CA VAL A 124 -1.50 -14.22 13.61
C VAL A 124 -0.70 -15.52 13.56
N GLU A 125 -1.34 -16.55 13.04
CA GLU A 125 -0.76 -17.87 12.84
C GLU A 125 0.56 -17.80 12.03
N PRO A 126 1.65 -18.45 12.46
CA PRO A 126 2.99 -18.29 11.84
C PRO A 126 3.02 -18.58 10.33
N MET A 127 2.24 -19.55 9.86
CA MET A 127 2.16 -19.88 8.43
C MET A 127 1.56 -18.73 7.61
N ARG A 128 0.55 -18.04 8.13
CA ARG A 128 -0.05 -16.86 7.47
C ARG A 128 0.92 -15.68 7.42
N VAL A 129 1.73 -15.54 8.46
CA VAL A 129 2.81 -14.52 8.48
C VAL A 129 3.87 -14.85 7.43
N ALA A 130 4.24 -16.13 7.26
CA ALA A 130 5.18 -16.56 6.23
C ALA A 130 4.69 -16.18 4.81
N TRP A 131 3.41 -16.38 4.50
CA TRP A 131 2.82 -15.95 3.23
C TRP A 131 2.80 -14.43 3.08
N SER A 132 2.53 -13.70 4.16
CA SER A 132 2.60 -12.23 4.15
C SER A 132 4.02 -11.72 3.89
N ILE A 133 5.04 -12.38 4.45
CA ILE A 133 6.44 -12.07 4.16
C ILE A 133 6.76 -12.30 2.69
N ALA A 134 6.34 -13.42 2.11
CA ALA A 134 6.56 -13.71 0.70
C ALA A 134 5.94 -12.64 -0.19
N GLY A 135 4.71 -12.21 0.09
CA GLY A 135 4.03 -11.12 -0.62
C GLY A 135 4.74 -9.77 -0.45
N ALA A 136 5.16 -9.42 0.77
CA ALA A 136 5.89 -8.20 1.05
C ALA A 136 7.26 -8.18 0.34
N VAL A 137 7.98 -9.28 0.31
CA VAL A 137 9.24 -9.42 -0.44
C VAL A 137 9.01 -9.23 -1.93
N ALA A 138 7.99 -9.86 -2.52
CA ALA A 138 7.65 -9.71 -3.93
C ALA A 138 7.31 -8.26 -4.28
N LEU A 139 6.48 -7.60 -3.48
CA LEU A 139 6.13 -6.18 -3.62
C LEU A 139 7.37 -5.28 -3.56
N ASN A 140 8.17 -5.43 -2.51
CA ASN A 140 9.35 -4.61 -2.29
C ASN A 140 10.45 -4.85 -3.32
N LEU A 141 10.55 -6.06 -3.87
CA LEU A 141 11.45 -6.37 -4.98
C LEU A 141 11.11 -5.55 -6.22
N VAL A 142 9.82 -5.47 -6.59
CA VAL A 142 9.36 -4.62 -7.70
C VAL A 142 9.74 -3.18 -7.47
N LEU A 143 9.49 -2.64 -6.27
CA LEU A 143 9.84 -1.26 -5.93
C LEU A 143 11.36 -1.03 -5.94
N ALA A 144 12.13 -1.92 -5.34
CA ALA A 144 13.58 -1.78 -5.25
C ALA A 144 14.28 -1.79 -6.60
N MET A 145 13.81 -2.66 -7.51
CA MET A 145 14.38 -2.79 -8.86
C MET A 145 14.01 -1.61 -9.76
N ASN A 146 12.80 -1.08 -9.62
CA ASN A 146 12.24 -0.14 -10.59
C ASN A 146 12.15 1.30 -10.09
N HIS A 147 12.10 1.53 -8.77
CA HIS A 147 11.98 2.87 -8.22
C HIS A 147 13.36 3.50 -8.00
N ARG A 148 13.82 4.28 -8.98
CA ARG A 148 15.01 5.16 -8.86
C ARG A 148 14.54 6.62 -8.82
N PRO A 149 14.81 7.36 -7.73
CA PRO A 149 14.49 8.79 -7.64
C PRO A 149 15.10 9.56 -8.82
N GLY A 150 14.29 10.37 -9.49
CA GLY A 150 14.74 11.26 -10.57
C GLY A 150 14.81 10.67 -11.97
N ARG A 151 14.60 9.35 -12.19
CA ARG A 151 14.77 8.74 -13.52
C ARG A 151 13.50 8.66 -14.36
N TYR A 152 12.32 8.73 -13.74
CA TYR A 152 11.02 8.56 -14.42
C TYR A 152 9.95 9.38 -13.71
N MET A 153 10.03 10.70 -13.74
CA MET A 153 8.90 11.54 -13.39
C MET A 153 8.13 11.83 -14.68
N ALA A 154 6.88 11.39 -14.76
CA ALA A 154 5.99 11.89 -15.80
C ALA A 154 5.77 13.37 -15.54
N VAL A 155 6.10 14.20 -16.52
CA VAL A 155 5.90 15.65 -16.51
C VAL A 155 4.41 15.93 -16.69
#